data_2fe82b33b82cc52197968b165e0e4593
#
_entry.id   2fe82b33b82cc52197968b165e0e4593
#
_cell.length_a   1.000
_cell.length_b   1.000
_cell.length_c   1.000
_cell.angle_alpha   90.00
_cell.angle_beta   90.00
_cell.angle_gamma   90.00
#
_symmetry.space_group_name_H-M   'P 1'
#
loop_
_entity.id
_entity.type
_entity.pdbx_description
1 polymer ?
#
loop_
_entity_poly.entity_id
_entity_poly.type
_entity_poly.pdbx_seq_one_letter_code
_entity_poly.pdbx_strand_id
1 'polypeptide(L)'
;MSRIGKDVDLTFPKSSRQKSKPIQLIGVKSPIILHGTDLEKSLIEWTKAQKVSLQNKDIIVISSKIVSISRGLTVNLDTVTPSKQAIEISRKTGKDPRFVELVLQNSSHILSTKQGKLIVRTKFGLICSNAGIDKSNVPGKDTVVILPKNPNKEAFLIRKKLKELTEKNVAVVITDTHGRELRHGDINIAIGVSGIKAIKDLRGAQDIFGRTLHMKHIAIADEIAGASELMSGSATERTPIVILRGYKYPVKLRDGKELIRSPEKIFRIPPKSKWIEVKLK
;
A
#
# COMPACT_ATOMS: atom_id res chain seq x y z
N MET A 1 -0.88 -38.10 28.93
CA MET A 1 -1.99 -38.03 27.96
C MET A 1 -3.10 -37.19 28.55
N SER A 2 -3.19 -35.92 28.17
CA SER A 2 -4.20 -34.97 28.66
C SER A 2 -5.54 -35.28 28.04
N ARG A 3 -6.58 -35.29 28.86
CA ARG A 3 -7.98 -35.52 28.45
C ARG A 3 -8.41 -34.46 27.43
N ILE A 4 -8.40 -34.79 26.15
CA ILE A 4 -9.17 -34.08 25.15
C ILE A 4 -10.63 -34.39 25.52
N GLY A 5 -11.43 -33.35 25.81
CA GLY A 5 -12.83 -33.52 26.25
C GLY A 5 -13.60 -34.36 25.25
N LYS A 6 -14.47 -35.23 25.76
CA LYS A 6 -15.23 -36.26 25.02
C LYS A 6 -16.22 -35.72 23.99
N ASP A 7 -16.36 -34.36 23.81
CA ASP A 7 -17.38 -33.71 23.00
C ASP A 7 -16.84 -32.89 21.84
N VAL A 8 -15.59 -33.14 21.42
CA VAL A 8 -15.09 -32.48 20.20
C VAL A 8 -15.58 -33.27 18.99
N ASP A 9 -16.54 -32.72 18.26
CA ASP A 9 -16.98 -33.28 16.99
C ASP A 9 -15.82 -33.19 15.99
N LEU A 10 -15.16 -34.33 15.74
CA LEU A 10 -14.07 -34.48 14.79
C LEU A 10 -14.56 -34.72 13.36
N THR A 11 -15.87 -34.72 13.13
CA THR A 11 -16.43 -34.88 11.80
C THR A 11 -16.29 -33.58 11.00
N PHE A 12 -16.22 -33.70 9.69
CA PHE A 12 -16.31 -32.51 8.83
C PHE A 12 -17.64 -31.79 9.10
N PRO A 13 -17.61 -30.46 9.36
CA PRO A 13 -18.85 -29.72 9.55
C PRO A 13 -19.75 -29.95 8.35
N LYS A 14 -21.00 -30.39 8.61
CA LYS A 14 -21.99 -30.58 7.55
C LYS A 14 -22.02 -29.30 6.71
N SER A 15 -21.46 -29.35 5.52
CA SER A 15 -21.38 -28.19 4.64
C SER A 15 -22.80 -27.75 4.33
N SER A 16 -23.26 -26.68 4.94
CA SER A 16 -24.28 -25.88 4.26
C SER A 16 -23.62 -25.48 2.94
N ARG A 17 -24.10 -26.03 1.84
CA ARG A 17 -23.63 -25.74 0.48
C ARG A 17 -23.92 -24.28 0.12
N GLN A 18 -23.41 -23.33 0.89
CA GLN A 18 -23.23 -21.98 0.41
C GLN A 18 -22.06 -22.05 -0.57
N LYS A 19 -22.37 -22.19 -1.87
CA LYS A 19 -21.37 -21.98 -2.93
C LYS A 19 -20.77 -20.61 -2.70
N SER A 20 -19.64 -20.54 -2.01
CA SER A 20 -18.86 -19.31 -1.89
C SER A 20 -18.45 -18.94 -3.31
N LYS A 21 -18.79 -17.74 -3.76
CA LYS A 21 -18.27 -17.26 -5.04
C LYS A 21 -16.74 -17.21 -4.92
N PRO A 22 -16.02 -17.68 -5.95
CA PRO A 22 -14.56 -17.62 -5.93
C PRO A 22 -14.08 -16.18 -5.83
N ILE A 23 -12.96 -15.96 -5.15
CA ILE A 23 -12.24 -14.71 -5.20
C ILE A 23 -11.42 -14.69 -6.49
N GLN A 24 -11.59 -13.64 -7.28
CA GLN A 24 -10.92 -13.45 -8.57
C GLN A 24 -9.99 -12.24 -8.49
N LEU A 25 -8.79 -12.37 -9.03
CA LEU A 25 -7.86 -11.29 -9.29
C LEU A 25 -7.84 -11.03 -10.79
N ILE A 26 -8.22 -9.84 -11.22
CA ILE A 26 -8.32 -9.45 -12.62
C ILE A 26 -7.34 -8.31 -12.85
N GLY A 27 -6.22 -8.59 -13.51
CA GLY A 27 -5.25 -7.57 -13.88
C GLY A 27 -5.76 -6.70 -15.01
N VAL A 28 -5.57 -5.40 -14.92
CA VAL A 28 -5.93 -4.42 -15.95
C VAL A 28 -4.64 -3.79 -16.49
N LYS A 29 -4.31 -4.10 -17.74
CA LYS A 29 -3.19 -3.51 -18.45
C LYS A 29 -3.45 -2.04 -18.77
N SER A 30 -2.40 -1.22 -18.73
CA SER A 30 -2.47 0.18 -19.10
C SER A 30 -1.46 0.55 -20.18
N PRO A 31 -1.70 1.61 -20.96
CA PRO A 31 -0.64 2.32 -21.66
C PRO A 31 0.39 2.91 -20.69
N ILE A 32 1.43 3.55 -21.20
CA ILE A 32 2.31 4.38 -20.38
C ILE A 32 1.51 5.56 -19.85
N ILE A 33 1.57 5.80 -18.55
CA ILE A 33 0.84 6.86 -17.88
C ILE A 33 1.74 8.07 -17.76
N LEU A 34 1.22 9.23 -18.13
CA LEU A 34 1.92 10.50 -18.07
C LEU A 34 1.21 11.46 -17.11
N HIS A 35 1.91 12.55 -16.75
CA HIS A 35 1.30 13.67 -16.03
C HIS A 35 0.08 14.21 -16.78
N GLY A 36 -0.98 14.51 -16.05
CA GLY A 36 -2.25 14.98 -16.64
C GLY A 36 -3.20 13.88 -17.11
N THR A 37 -2.80 12.61 -17.04
CA THR A 37 -3.73 11.49 -17.30
C THR A 37 -4.90 11.55 -16.29
N ASP A 38 -6.14 11.63 -16.78
CA ASP A 38 -7.34 11.43 -15.94
C ASP A 38 -7.44 9.95 -15.59
N LEU A 39 -6.81 9.58 -14.46
CA LEU A 39 -6.63 8.20 -14.04
C LEU A 39 -7.97 7.45 -13.93
N GLU A 40 -9.00 8.12 -13.41
CA GLU A 40 -10.29 7.49 -13.15
C GLU A 40 -11.06 7.19 -14.43
N LYS A 41 -11.07 8.12 -15.38
CA LYS A 41 -11.66 7.88 -16.72
C LYS A 41 -10.88 6.83 -17.48
N SER A 42 -9.55 6.95 -17.50
CA SER A 42 -8.67 5.99 -18.17
C SER A 42 -8.82 4.58 -17.59
N LEU A 43 -8.96 4.43 -16.26
CA LEU A 43 -9.23 3.14 -15.64
C LEU A 43 -10.50 2.49 -16.22
N ILE A 44 -11.58 3.28 -16.36
CA ILE A 44 -12.84 2.78 -16.90
C ILE A 44 -12.66 2.39 -18.39
N GLU A 45 -11.96 3.19 -19.16
CA GLU A 45 -11.67 2.90 -20.57
C GLU A 45 -10.83 1.63 -20.71
N TRP A 46 -9.77 1.47 -19.91
CA TRP A 46 -8.92 0.28 -19.95
C TRP A 46 -9.65 -0.99 -19.53
N THR A 47 -10.52 -0.90 -18.53
CA THR A 47 -11.35 -2.06 -18.14
C THR A 47 -12.32 -2.44 -19.27
N LYS A 48 -12.99 -1.46 -19.90
CA LYS A 48 -13.88 -1.71 -21.04
C LYS A 48 -13.15 -2.33 -22.23
N ALA A 49 -11.98 -1.78 -22.60
CA ALA A 49 -11.16 -2.30 -23.68
C ALA A 49 -10.75 -3.77 -23.47
N GLN A 50 -10.60 -4.19 -22.24
CA GLN A 50 -10.28 -5.57 -21.87
C GLN A 50 -11.51 -6.42 -21.52
N LYS A 51 -12.71 -5.95 -21.88
CA LYS A 51 -14.00 -6.63 -21.63
C LYS A 51 -14.27 -6.92 -20.15
N VAL A 52 -13.74 -6.08 -19.27
CA VAL A 52 -13.98 -6.12 -17.83
C VAL A 52 -14.86 -4.94 -17.44
N SER A 53 -16.03 -5.20 -16.85
CA SER A 53 -16.91 -4.17 -16.29
C SER A 53 -16.78 -4.12 -14.78
N LEU A 54 -16.73 -2.92 -14.19
CA LEU A 54 -16.74 -2.75 -12.74
C LEU A 54 -18.08 -3.20 -12.15
N GLN A 55 -18.03 -3.87 -11.01
CA GLN A 55 -19.20 -4.35 -10.28
C GLN A 55 -19.25 -3.74 -8.88
N ASN A 56 -20.45 -3.71 -8.30
CA ASN A 56 -20.59 -3.37 -6.90
C ASN A 56 -19.77 -4.32 -6.02
N LYS A 57 -19.06 -3.76 -5.03
CA LYS A 57 -18.17 -4.49 -4.11
C LYS A 57 -16.87 -5.01 -4.74
N ASP A 58 -16.51 -4.61 -5.96
CA ASP A 58 -15.15 -4.78 -6.43
C ASP A 58 -14.20 -3.97 -5.55
N ILE A 59 -12.99 -4.49 -5.35
CA ILE A 59 -11.89 -3.77 -4.73
C ILE A 59 -10.89 -3.45 -5.82
N ILE A 60 -10.67 -2.16 -6.06
CA ILE A 60 -9.73 -1.67 -7.07
C ILE A 60 -8.41 -1.43 -6.37
N VAL A 61 -7.43 -2.24 -6.70
CA VAL A 61 -6.06 -2.13 -6.19
C VAL A 61 -5.24 -1.38 -7.22
N ILE A 62 -4.57 -0.31 -6.81
CA ILE A 62 -3.86 0.61 -7.71
C ILE A 62 -2.45 0.86 -7.19
N SER A 63 -1.44 0.70 -8.04
CA SER A 63 -0.07 1.07 -7.72
C SER A 63 0.05 2.55 -7.38
N SER A 64 0.73 2.89 -6.29
CA SER A 64 1.04 4.27 -5.89
C SER A 64 1.72 5.06 -7.00
N LYS A 65 2.58 4.39 -7.77
CA LYS A 65 3.34 4.99 -8.86
C LYS A 65 2.45 5.64 -9.92
N ILE A 66 1.41 4.94 -10.40
CA ILE A 66 0.52 5.52 -11.41
C ILE A 66 -0.37 6.61 -10.84
N VAL A 67 -0.76 6.50 -9.58
CA VAL A 67 -1.46 7.58 -8.88
C VAL A 67 -0.57 8.81 -8.84
N SER A 68 0.67 8.66 -8.41
CA SER A 68 1.62 9.77 -8.30
C SER A 68 1.92 10.42 -9.65
N ILE A 69 2.19 9.63 -10.70
CA ILE A 69 2.48 10.16 -12.04
C ILE A 69 1.27 10.94 -12.58
N SER A 70 0.06 10.39 -12.47
CA SER A 70 -1.14 11.08 -12.97
C SER A 70 -1.42 12.39 -12.24
N ARG A 71 -1.02 12.50 -10.97
CA ARG A 71 -1.13 13.73 -10.15
C ARG A 71 0.06 14.68 -10.31
N GLY A 72 1.03 14.37 -11.19
CA GLY A 72 2.21 15.21 -11.40
C GLY A 72 3.22 15.18 -10.25
N LEU A 73 3.21 14.12 -9.44
CA LEU A 73 4.16 13.95 -8.34
C LEU A 73 5.49 13.33 -8.84
N THR A 74 6.02 13.89 -9.91
CA THR A 74 7.34 13.56 -10.47
C THR A 74 8.25 14.76 -10.34
N VAL A 75 9.53 14.52 -10.06
CA VAL A 75 10.55 15.56 -9.90
C VAL A 75 11.77 15.19 -10.71
N ASN A 76 12.26 16.13 -11.53
CA ASN A 76 13.58 16.01 -12.14
C ASN A 76 14.65 16.39 -11.10
N LEU A 77 15.60 15.50 -10.85
CA LEU A 77 16.67 15.71 -9.88
C LEU A 77 17.55 16.94 -10.22
N ASP A 78 17.65 17.32 -11.48
CA ASP A 78 18.42 18.49 -11.87
C ASP A 78 17.86 19.82 -11.32
N THR A 79 16.57 19.82 -10.94
CA THR A 79 15.93 20.98 -10.30
C THR A 79 16.11 21.03 -8.78
N VAL A 80 16.78 20.03 -8.19
CA VAL A 80 16.90 19.89 -6.74
C VAL A 80 18.25 20.35 -6.26
N THR A 81 18.26 21.34 -5.35
CA THR A 81 19.46 21.80 -4.66
C THR A 81 19.59 21.07 -3.31
N PRO A 82 20.63 20.24 -3.11
CA PRO A 82 20.77 19.49 -1.88
C PRO A 82 21.22 20.38 -0.71
N SER A 83 20.63 20.15 0.46
CA SER A 83 21.03 20.76 1.72
C SER A 83 22.34 20.14 2.26
N LYS A 84 22.96 20.81 3.23
CA LYS A 84 24.14 20.26 3.93
C LYS A 84 23.84 18.89 4.55
N GLN A 85 22.66 18.71 5.13
CA GLN A 85 22.22 17.43 5.69
C GLN A 85 22.10 16.34 4.61
N ALA A 86 21.54 16.67 3.45
CA ALA A 86 21.44 15.74 2.33
C ALA A 86 22.83 15.30 1.83
N ILE A 87 23.78 16.22 1.73
CA ILE A 87 25.17 15.92 1.33
C ILE A 87 25.85 14.99 2.35
N GLU A 88 25.67 15.24 3.64
CA GLU A 88 26.25 14.39 4.70
C GLU A 88 25.66 12.96 4.65
N ILE A 89 24.35 12.82 4.50
CA ILE A 89 23.68 11.52 4.39
C ILE A 89 24.07 10.81 3.09
N SER A 90 24.20 11.54 1.99
CA SER A 90 24.67 11.02 0.71
C SER A 90 26.02 10.32 0.86
N ARG A 91 26.99 10.94 1.55
CA ARG A 91 28.30 10.34 1.83
C ARG A 91 28.20 9.02 2.61
N LYS A 92 27.26 8.93 3.57
CA LYS A 92 27.03 7.72 4.39
C LYS A 92 26.31 6.60 3.64
N THR A 93 25.46 6.96 2.68
CA THR A 93 24.58 6.00 2.00
C THR A 93 24.99 5.69 0.57
N GLY A 94 25.92 6.46 -0.02
CA GLY A 94 26.30 6.35 -1.44
C GLY A 94 25.23 6.80 -2.43
N LYS A 95 24.17 7.47 -1.96
CA LYS A 95 23.05 7.92 -2.80
C LYS A 95 23.32 9.33 -3.34
N ASP A 96 22.70 9.67 -4.49
CA ASP A 96 22.71 11.02 -5.05
C ASP A 96 22.20 12.04 -4.01
N PRO A 97 22.94 13.12 -3.71
CA PRO A 97 22.54 14.10 -2.71
C PRO A 97 21.20 14.80 -3.05
N ARG A 98 20.89 14.98 -4.34
CA ARG A 98 19.61 15.55 -4.81
C ARG A 98 18.44 14.59 -4.49
N PHE A 99 18.66 13.28 -4.68
CA PHE A 99 17.69 12.26 -4.30
C PHE A 99 17.49 12.22 -2.78
N VAL A 100 18.58 12.29 -2.01
CA VAL A 100 18.51 12.34 -0.55
C VAL A 100 17.73 13.56 -0.07
N GLU A 101 17.91 14.73 -0.69
CA GLU A 101 17.15 15.94 -0.36
C GLU A 101 15.63 15.70 -0.50
N LEU A 102 15.20 15.10 -1.60
CA LEU A 102 13.77 14.77 -1.78
C LEU A 102 13.27 13.78 -0.72
N VAL A 103 14.10 12.80 -0.33
CA VAL A 103 13.75 11.88 0.76
C VAL A 103 13.54 12.66 2.05
N LEU A 104 14.43 13.60 2.40
CA LEU A 104 14.31 14.43 3.58
C LEU A 104 13.06 15.29 3.54
N GLN A 105 12.77 15.93 2.41
CA GLN A 105 11.57 16.75 2.22
C GLN A 105 10.25 15.99 2.41
N ASN A 106 10.26 14.67 2.17
CA ASN A 106 9.07 13.81 2.31
C ASN A 106 9.07 12.99 3.62
N SER A 107 10.04 13.22 4.49
CA SER A 107 10.20 12.50 5.76
C SER A 107 9.96 13.42 6.96
N SER A 108 9.58 12.80 8.08
CA SER A 108 9.54 13.45 9.39
C SER A 108 10.76 13.07 10.25
N HIS A 109 11.27 11.84 10.09
CA HIS A 109 12.41 11.32 10.86
C HIS A 109 13.26 10.38 10.01
N ILE A 110 14.55 10.33 10.31
CA ILE A 110 15.49 9.35 9.78
C ILE A 110 15.70 8.29 10.86
N LEU A 111 15.48 7.02 10.52
CA LEU A 111 15.63 5.90 11.44
C LEU A 111 16.96 5.19 11.26
N SER A 112 17.46 5.08 10.03
CA SER A 112 18.72 4.42 9.73
C SER A 112 19.34 4.94 8.43
N THR A 113 20.68 5.05 8.44
CA THR A 113 21.51 5.32 7.26
C THR A 113 22.57 4.25 7.05
N LYS A 114 22.39 3.07 7.66
CA LYS A 114 23.38 1.99 7.65
C LYS A 114 23.31 1.15 6.36
N GLN A 115 24.46 0.60 5.96
CA GLN A 115 24.56 -0.35 4.83
C GLN A 115 23.97 0.17 3.51
N GLY A 116 24.15 1.45 3.18
CA GLY A 116 23.60 2.06 1.97
C GLY A 116 22.09 2.25 1.98
N LYS A 117 21.39 1.88 3.06
CA LYS A 117 19.95 2.05 3.21
C LYS A 117 19.62 3.38 3.88
N LEU A 118 18.59 4.05 3.41
CA LEU A 118 18.05 5.26 4.04
C LEU A 118 16.60 4.94 4.46
N ILE A 119 16.44 4.52 5.71
CA ILE A 119 15.13 4.19 6.29
C ILE A 119 14.60 5.41 7.02
N VAL A 120 13.41 5.83 6.66
CA VAL A 120 12.79 7.04 7.17
C VAL A 120 11.34 6.80 7.58
N ARG A 121 10.80 7.70 8.38
CA ARG A 121 9.36 7.84 8.58
C ARG A 121 8.85 8.95 7.67
N THR A 122 7.93 8.62 6.79
CA THR A 122 7.28 9.62 5.91
C THR A 122 6.45 10.62 6.72
N LYS A 123 6.08 11.75 6.11
CA LYS A 123 5.20 12.75 6.75
C LYS A 123 3.81 12.21 7.08
N PHE A 124 3.32 11.20 6.35
CA PHE A 124 2.06 10.53 6.66
C PHE A 124 2.20 9.32 7.61
N GLY A 125 3.44 9.03 8.08
CA GLY A 125 3.71 8.09 9.16
C GLY A 125 4.23 6.71 8.76
N LEU A 126 4.28 6.35 7.47
CA LEU A 126 4.85 5.09 7.01
C LEU A 126 6.36 5.06 7.24
N ILE A 127 6.88 3.93 7.73
CA ILE A 127 8.32 3.68 7.82
C ILE A 127 8.70 2.83 6.61
N CYS A 128 9.57 3.37 5.76
CA CYS A 128 10.01 2.71 4.54
C CYS A 128 11.39 3.19 4.08
N SER A 129 11.95 2.53 3.09
CA SER A 129 13.18 2.96 2.42
C SER A 129 12.90 4.18 1.55
N ASN A 130 13.79 5.16 1.59
CA ASN A 130 13.81 6.34 0.71
C ASN A 130 12.48 7.12 0.66
N ALA A 131 11.66 7.08 1.71
CA ALA A 131 10.31 7.68 1.74
C ALA A 131 9.38 7.16 0.62
N GLY A 132 9.63 5.97 0.06
CA GLY A 132 8.90 5.42 -1.10
C GLY A 132 9.20 6.14 -2.42
N ILE A 133 10.24 6.98 -2.48
CA ILE A 133 10.66 7.63 -3.74
C ILE A 133 11.38 6.62 -4.63
N ASP A 134 10.96 6.54 -5.89
CA ASP A 134 11.45 5.56 -6.86
C ASP A 134 11.83 6.22 -8.19
N LYS A 135 12.80 5.61 -8.88
CA LYS A 135 13.26 5.97 -10.23
C LYS A 135 12.77 4.99 -11.30
N SER A 136 12.39 3.79 -10.90
CA SER A 136 12.04 2.72 -11.85
C SER A 136 10.72 3.01 -12.56
N ASN A 137 10.66 2.74 -13.87
CA ASN A 137 9.46 2.92 -14.68
C ASN A 137 8.84 4.34 -14.60
N VAL A 138 9.68 5.37 -14.41
CA VAL A 138 9.29 6.79 -14.41
C VAL A 138 9.75 7.42 -15.70
N PRO A 139 8.87 8.11 -16.46
CA PRO A 139 9.27 8.81 -17.69
C PRO A 139 10.24 9.95 -17.39
N GLY A 140 11.29 10.09 -18.23
CA GLY A 140 12.26 11.17 -18.16
C GLY A 140 13.59 10.75 -17.51
N LYS A 141 14.68 11.33 -18.04
CA LYS A 141 16.03 11.13 -17.49
C LYS A 141 16.12 11.83 -16.13
N ASP A 142 16.75 11.17 -15.16
CA ASP A 142 16.94 11.69 -13.79
C ASP A 142 15.63 12.14 -13.09
N THR A 143 14.50 11.56 -13.51
CA THR A 143 13.20 11.83 -12.91
C THR A 143 12.86 10.76 -11.88
N VAL A 144 12.28 11.19 -10.77
CA VAL A 144 11.79 10.31 -9.69
C VAL A 144 10.32 10.56 -9.45
N VAL A 145 9.63 9.56 -8.90
CA VAL A 145 8.24 9.69 -8.45
C VAL A 145 8.20 9.71 -6.92
N ILE A 146 7.32 10.57 -6.38
CA ILE A 146 7.12 10.76 -4.95
C ILE A 146 5.75 10.20 -4.58
N LEU A 147 5.61 9.58 -3.40
CA LEU A 147 4.33 9.12 -2.89
C LEU A 147 3.35 10.28 -2.65
N PRO A 148 2.04 10.06 -2.79
CA PRO A 148 1.04 11.05 -2.42
C PRO A 148 1.19 11.49 -0.96
N LYS A 149 1.05 12.78 -0.67
CA LYS A 149 1.13 13.33 0.70
C LYS A 149 0.10 12.71 1.66
N ASN A 150 -1.03 12.31 1.14
CA ASN A 150 -2.09 11.63 1.88
C ASN A 150 -2.73 10.53 1.02
N PRO A 151 -2.16 9.31 1.00
CA PRO A 151 -2.66 8.22 0.17
C PRO A 151 -4.12 7.82 0.46
N ASN A 152 -4.58 7.96 1.70
CA ASN A 152 -5.99 7.68 2.04
C ASN A 152 -6.94 8.70 1.40
N LYS A 153 -6.54 9.98 1.35
CA LYS A 153 -7.31 11.02 0.66
C LYS A 153 -7.37 10.73 -0.85
N GLU A 154 -6.26 10.32 -1.47
CA GLU A 154 -6.25 9.92 -2.87
C GLU A 154 -7.16 8.72 -3.13
N ALA A 155 -7.08 7.68 -2.31
CA ALA A 155 -7.98 6.52 -2.41
C ALA A 155 -9.46 6.92 -2.30
N PHE A 156 -9.78 7.87 -1.41
CA PHE A 156 -11.13 8.41 -1.28
C PHE A 156 -11.57 9.19 -2.53
N LEU A 157 -10.71 10.05 -3.08
CA LEU A 157 -11.02 10.85 -4.28
C LEU A 157 -11.23 9.96 -5.49
N ILE A 158 -10.35 8.98 -5.71
CA ILE A 158 -10.48 7.99 -6.79
C ILE A 158 -11.80 7.22 -6.63
N ARG A 159 -12.08 6.71 -5.42
CA ARG A 159 -13.33 5.99 -5.16
C ARG A 159 -14.57 6.83 -5.43
N LYS A 160 -14.56 8.11 -4.97
CA LYS A 160 -15.66 9.05 -5.21
C LYS A 160 -15.88 9.26 -6.70
N LYS A 161 -14.82 9.53 -7.45
CA LYS A 161 -14.90 9.76 -8.90
C LYS A 161 -15.35 8.53 -9.67
N LEU A 162 -14.86 7.33 -9.31
CA LEU A 162 -15.33 6.08 -9.91
C LEU A 162 -16.84 5.87 -9.67
N LYS A 163 -17.33 6.18 -8.46
CA LYS A 163 -18.77 6.11 -8.16
C LYS A 163 -19.59 7.07 -9.02
N GLU A 164 -19.13 8.33 -9.19
CA GLU A 164 -19.78 9.32 -10.04
C GLU A 164 -19.85 8.88 -11.51
N LEU A 165 -18.77 8.27 -12.03
CA LEU A 165 -18.67 7.88 -13.42
C LEU A 165 -19.34 6.54 -13.76
N THR A 166 -19.53 5.64 -12.79
CA THR A 166 -19.99 4.27 -13.04
C THR A 166 -21.22 3.86 -12.24
N GLU A 167 -21.63 4.67 -11.26
CA GLU A 167 -22.67 4.35 -10.26
C GLU A 167 -22.34 3.12 -9.40
N LYS A 168 -21.14 2.55 -9.53
CA LYS A 168 -20.72 1.37 -8.78
C LYS A 168 -20.11 1.76 -7.43
N ASN A 169 -20.51 1.03 -6.38
CA ASN A 169 -19.89 1.14 -5.07
C ASN A 169 -18.71 0.16 -4.98
N VAL A 170 -17.52 0.66 -5.18
CA VAL A 170 -16.25 -0.08 -5.09
C VAL A 170 -15.46 0.32 -3.86
N ALA A 171 -14.47 -0.47 -3.47
CA ALA A 171 -13.40 -0.03 -2.58
C ALA A 171 -12.15 0.28 -3.40
N VAL A 172 -11.26 1.11 -2.85
CA VAL A 172 -9.96 1.44 -3.46
C VAL A 172 -8.85 1.19 -2.45
N VAL A 173 -7.80 0.49 -2.89
CA VAL A 173 -6.57 0.25 -2.15
C VAL A 173 -5.40 0.74 -3.00
N ILE A 174 -4.64 1.70 -2.49
CA ILE A 174 -3.39 2.14 -3.12
C ILE A 174 -2.26 1.36 -2.48
N THR A 175 -1.40 0.75 -3.31
CA THR A 175 -0.32 -0.12 -2.86
C THR A 175 1.04 0.45 -3.19
N ASP A 176 2.01 0.09 -2.39
CA ASP A 176 3.42 0.35 -2.64
C ASP A 176 4.28 -0.86 -2.26
N THR A 177 5.41 -1.02 -2.95
CA THR A 177 6.35 -2.11 -2.67
C THR A 177 7.10 -1.84 -1.37
N HIS A 178 7.17 -2.83 -0.50
CA HIS A 178 7.79 -2.71 0.80
C HIS A 178 8.75 -3.86 1.09
N GLY A 179 10.00 -3.49 1.38
CA GLY A 179 11.00 -4.45 1.85
C GLY A 179 10.67 -4.96 3.25
N ARG A 180 10.99 -6.21 3.50
CA ARG A 180 10.75 -6.87 4.78
C ARG A 180 12.07 -7.11 5.50
N GLU A 181 12.21 -6.55 6.71
CA GLU A 181 13.32 -6.91 7.57
C GLU A 181 13.22 -8.40 7.95
N LEU A 182 14.36 -9.08 8.01
CA LEU A 182 14.49 -10.49 8.39
C LEU A 182 13.79 -11.50 7.45
N ARG A 183 13.37 -11.09 6.26
CA ARG A 183 12.86 -11.99 5.21
C ARG A 183 13.33 -11.53 3.84
N HIS A 184 13.64 -12.48 2.98
CA HIS A 184 13.92 -12.18 1.58
C HIS A 184 12.64 -11.86 0.80
N GLY A 185 12.78 -11.02 -0.23
CA GLY A 185 11.71 -10.59 -1.12
C GLY A 185 10.89 -9.43 -0.57
N ASP A 186 10.43 -8.59 -1.47
CA ASP A 186 9.51 -7.50 -1.19
C ASP A 186 8.06 -7.98 -1.27
N ILE A 187 7.14 -7.20 -0.73
CA ILE A 187 5.70 -7.41 -0.86
C ILE A 187 5.03 -6.07 -1.13
N ASN A 188 3.89 -6.07 -1.78
CA ASN A 188 3.03 -4.90 -1.77
C ASN A 188 2.28 -4.78 -0.45
N ILE A 189 2.26 -3.57 0.10
CA ILE A 189 1.44 -3.19 1.25
C ILE A 189 0.44 -2.10 0.86
N ALA A 190 -0.65 -2.01 1.59
CA ALA A 190 -1.63 -0.95 1.42
C ALA A 190 -1.14 0.33 2.10
N ILE A 191 -0.98 1.40 1.33
CA ILE A 191 -0.62 2.72 1.86
C ILE A 191 -1.80 3.69 1.90
N GLY A 192 -2.84 3.45 1.09
CA GLY A 192 -4.06 4.23 1.05
C GLY A 192 -5.29 3.35 0.86
N VAL A 193 -6.35 3.57 1.65
CA VAL A 193 -7.54 2.72 1.66
C VAL A 193 -8.81 3.56 1.73
N SER A 194 -9.83 3.20 0.93
CA SER A 194 -11.17 3.79 1.01
C SER A 194 -12.24 2.78 0.65
N GLY A 195 -13.34 2.77 1.39
CA GLY A 195 -14.50 1.94 1.13
C GLY A 195 -14.48 0.54 1.76
N ILE A 196 -13.39 0.16 2.42
CA ILE A 196 -13.22 -1.12 3.12
C ILE A 196 -12.57 -0.88 4.47
N LYS A 197 -12.85 -1.73 5.47
CA LYS A 197 -12.06 -1.78 6.70
C LYS A 197 -10.69 -2.36 6.40
N ALA A 198 -9.62 -1.63 6.74
CA ALA A 198 -8.26 -2.06 6.49
C ALA A 198 -7.83 -3.21 7.42
N ILE A 199 -8.38 -3.25 8.62
CA ILE A 199 -8.09 -4.27 9.64
C ILE A 199 -9.38 -4.98 10.04
N LYS A 200 -9.33 -6.32 10.06
CA LYS A 200 -10.36 -7.16 10.67
C LYS A 200 -9.94 -7.47 12.11
N ASP A 201 -10.66 -6.89 13.05
CA ASP A 201 -10.49 -7.16 14.48
C ASP A 201 -11.29 -8.40 14.87
N LEU A 202 -10.61 -9.38 15.41
CA LEU A 202 -11.19 -10.64 15.90
C LEU A 202 -11.11 -10.76 17.42
N ARG A 203 -10.75 -9.69 18.14
CA ARG A 203 -10.77 -9.71 19.60
C ARG A 203 -12.20 -9.90 20.11
N GLY A 204 -12.36 -10.76 21.10
CA GLY A 204 -13.65 -11.15 21.64
C GLY A 204 -14.36 -12.29 20.87
N ALA A 205 -13.89 -12.66 19.68
CA ALA A 205 -14.37 -13.85 19.00
C ALA A 205 -13.84 -15.10 19.70
N GLN A 206 -14.55 -16.22 19.54
CA GLN A 206 -14.11 -17.52 20.04
C GLN A 206 -13.40 -18.32 18.96
N ASP A 207 -12.40 -19.12 19.35
CA ASP A 207 -11.83 -20.15 18.50
C ASP A 207 -12.75 -21.38 18.44
N ILE A 208 -12.36 -22.42 17.70
CA ILE A 208 -13.17 -23.67 17.56
C ILE A 208 -13.33 -24.45 18.87
N PHE A 209 -12.57 -24.11 19.90
CA PHE A 209 -12.65 -24.71 21.23
C PHE A 209 -13.30 -23.79 22.27
N GLY A 210 -13.90 -22.67 21.84
CA GLY A 210 -14.57 -21.71 22.71
C GLY A 210 -13.64 -20.76 23.45
N ARG A 211 -12.32 -20.71 23.14
CA ARG A 211 -11.38 -19.81 23.78
C ARG A 211 -11.46 -18.42 23.16
N THR A 212 -11.56 -17.40 23.98
CA THR A 212 -11.64 -16.01 23.52
C THR A 212 -10.31 -15.53 22.92
N LEU A 213 -10.35 -14.96 21.73
CA LEU A 213 -9.20 -14.34 21.07
C LEU A 213 -8.96 -12.93 21.62
N HIS A 214 -7.80 -12.69 22.22
CA HIS A 214 -7.49 -11.39 22.86
C HIS A 214 -6.67 -10.44 21.99
N MET A 215 -5.89 -10.95 21.03
CA MET A 215 -4.92 -10.13 20.28
C MET A 215 -5.00 -10.29 18.76
N LYS A 216 -6.00 -10.99 18.23
CA LYS A 216 -6.04 -11.34 16.81
C LYS A 216 -6.57 -10.19 15.96
N HIS A 217 -5.69 -9.64 15.11
CA HIS A 217 -6.01 -8.69 14.04
C HIS A 217 -5.50 -9.21 12.70
N ILE A 218 -6.25 -8.99 11.64
CA ILE A 218 -5.85 -9.34 10.26
C ILE A 218 -5.78 -8.04 9.46
N ALA A 219 -4.64 -7.76 8.86
CA ALA A 219 -4.43 -6.60 8.00
C ALA A 219 -5.01 -6.88 6.60
N ILE A 220 -6.34 -6.85 6.48
CA ILE A 220 -7.06 -7.21 5.25
C ILE A 220 -6.58 -6.40 4.04
N ALA A 221 -6.28 -5.12 4.22
CA ALA A 221 -5.81 -4.30 3.12
C ALA A 221 -4.42 -4.74 2.63
N ASP A 222 -3.52 -5.18 3.53
CA ASP A 222 -2.20 -5.71 3.15
C ASP A 222 -2.30 -7.08 2.51
N GLU A 223 -3.23 -7.95 2.97
CA GLU A 223 -3.52 -9.23 2.32
C GLU A 223 -4.00 -9.02 0.88
N ILE A 224 -4.87 -8.03 0.66
CA ILE A 224 -5.34 -7.65 -0.67
C ILE A 224 -4.19 -7.08 -1.52
N ALA A 225 -3.37 -6.22 -0.95
CA ALA A 225 -2.21 -5.63 -1.62
C ALA A 225 -1.22 -6.70 -2.05
N GLY A 226 -0.84 -7.60 -1.14
CA GLY A 226 0.07 -8.70 -1.43
C GLY A 226 -0.48 -9.67 -2.48
N ALA A 227 -1.76 -10.04 -2.40
CA ALA A 227 -2.40 -10.89 -3.40
C ALA A 227 -2.42 -10.25 -4.79
N SER A 228 -2.62 -8.93 -4.87
CA SER A 228 -2.65 -8.21 -6.14
C SER A 228 -1.31 -8.20 -6.87
N GLU A 229 -0.18 -8.29 -6.15
CA GLU A 229 1.15 -8.33 -6.74
C GLU A 229 1.35 -9.52 -7.66
N LEU A 230 0.70 -10.66 -7.38
CA LEU A 230 0.73 -11.85 -8.22
C LEU A 230 0.21 -11.59 -9.65
N MET A 231 -0.59 -10.52 -9.83
CA MET A 231 -1.16 -10.12 -11.12
C MET A 231 -0.52 -8.86 -11.68
N SER A 232 -0.10 -7.93 -10.81
CA SER A 232 0.43 -6.65 -11.26
C SER A 232 1.86 -6.78 -11.79
N GLY A 233 2.65 -7.59 -11.14
CA GLY A 233 4.10 -7.63 -11.36
C GLY A 233 4.78 -6.31 -11.00
N SER A 234 6.11 -6.27 -11.13
CA SER A 234 6.90 -5.10 -10.73
C SER A 234 7.88 -4.62 -11.81
N ALA A 235 7.86 -5.21 -13.00
CA ALA A 235 8.83 -4.90 -14.05
C ALA A 235 8.17 -4.36 -15.33
N THR A 236 7.80 -5.22 -16.26
CA THR A 236 7.34 -4.86 -17.61
C THR A 236 5.91 -5.28 -17.92
N GLU A 237 5.21 -5.83 -16.93
CA GLU A 237 3.88 -6.43 -17.06
C GLU A 237 2.81 -5.42 -17.45
N ARG A 238 3.03 -4.13 -17.12
CA ARG A 238 2.12 -3.02 -17.42
C ARG A 238 0.70 -3.25 -16.91
N THR A 239 0.58 -3.85 -15.73
CA THR A 239 -0.69 -4.20 -15.07
C THR A 239 -0.80 -3.47 -13.71
N PRO A 240 -0.78 -2.12 -13.69
CA PRO A 240 -0.70 -1.37 -12.44
C PRO A 240 -2.03 -1.29 -11.67
N ILE A 241 -3.07 -1.92 -12.19
CA ILE A 241 -4.40 -1.98 -11.59
C ILE A 241 -4.83 -3.43 -11.54
N VAL A 242 -5.34 -3.85 -10.38
CA VAL A 242 -5.93 -5.18 -10.18
C VAL A 242 -7.31 -5.04 -9.56
N ILE A 243 -8.30 -5.71 -10.12
CA ILE A 243 -9.64 -5.78 -9.56
C ILE A 243 -9.76 -7.08 -8.78
N LEU A 244 -9.93 -6.98 -7.46
CA LEU A 244 -10.26 -8.13 -6.63
C LEU A 244 -11.79 -8.20 -6.49
N ARG A 245 -12.38 -9.30 -6.93
CA ARG A 245 -13.82 -9.57 -6.98
C ARG A 245 -14.19 -10.79 -6.17
N GLY A 246 -15.36 -10.78 -5.55
CA GLY A 246 -15.90 -11.93 -4.82
C GLY A 246 -15.59 -11.96 -3.32
N TYR A 247 -14.64 -11.15 -2.84
CA TYR A 247 -14.37 -11.04 -1.41
C TYR A 247 -15.49 -10.26 -0.69
N LYS A 248 -16.06 -10.85 0.35
CA LYS A 248 -17.07 -10.18 1.19
C LYS A 248 -16.38 -9.37 2.29
N TYR A 249 -16.58 -8.07 2.29
CA TYR A 249 -16.00 -7.17 3.28
C TYR A 249 -17.02 -6.20 3.87
N PRO A 250 -16.85 -5.77 5.13
CA PRO A 250 -17.63 -4.69 5.70
C PRO A 250 -17.22 -3.36 5.08
N VAL A 251 -18.19 -2.58 4.62
CA VAL A 251 -17.95 -1.24 4.06
C VAL A 251 -17.58 -0.28 5.17
N LYS A 252 -16.49 0.48 4.98
CA LYS A 252 -16.13 1.61 5.82
C LYS A 252 -15.91 2.83 4.92
N LEU A 253 -16.57 3.94 5.25
CA LEU A 253 -16.51 5.15 4.43
C LEU A 253 -15.23 5.97 4.65
N ARG A 254 -14.46 5.69 5.69
CA ARG A 254 -13.25 6.43 6.09
C ARG A 254 -12.03 5.54 6.16
N ASP A 255 -10.93 6.17 5.99
CA ASP A 255 -9.51 5.94 5.75
C ASP A 255 -8.80 4.78 6.50
N GLY A 256 -7.74 4.28 5.88
CA GLY A 256 -6.85 3.26 6.40
C GLY A 256 -5.80 3.74 7.41
N LYS A 257 -6.02 4.84 8.14
CA LYS A 257 -5.09 5.32 9.20
C LYS A 257 -4.77 4.24 10.24
N GLU A 258 -5.67 3.29 10.43
CA GLU A 258 -5.49 2.17 11.35
C GLU A 258 -4.38 1.20 10.95
N LEU A 259 -3.89 1.21 9.69
CA LEU A 259 -2.78 0.37 9.23
C LEU A 259 -1.43 0.84 9.78
N ILE A 260 -1.28 2.14 10.03
CA ILE A 260 -0.03 2.73 10.49
C ILE A 260 -0.03 2.77 12.01
N ARG A 261 0.85 1.99 12.64
CA ARG A 261 1.05 2.05 14.08
C ARG A 261 1.95 3.20 14.47
N SER A 262 1.71 3.76 15.66
CA SER A 262 2.67 4.63 16.30
C SER A 262 3.98 3.88 16.54
N PRO A 263 5.14 4.44 16.17
CA PRO A 263 6.45 3.79 16.29
C PRO A 263 6.79 3.37 17.73
N GLU A 264 6.25 4.06 18.72
CA GLU A 264 6.48 3.74 20.14
C GLU A 264 5.95 2.35 20.54
N LYS A 265 5.07 1.78 19.72
CA LYS A 265 4.46 0.46 19.95
C LYS A 265 5.12 -0.68 19.18
N ILE A 266 6.24 -0.42 18.49
CA ILE A 266 6.90 -1.42 17.66
C ILE A 266 8.22 -1.85 18.30
N PHE A 267 8.32 -3.12 18.66
CA PHE A 267 9.42 -3.75 19.41
C PHE A 267 10.83 -3.67 18.81
N ARG A 268 11.02 -3.14 17.59
CA ARG A 268 12.29 -3.21 16.86
C ARG A 268 12.76 -1.90 16.23
N ILE A 269 12.08 -0.80 16.47
CA ILE A 269 12.53 0.52 16.05
C ILE A 269 13.40 1.11 17.16
N PRO A 270 14.55 1.73 16.84
CA PRO A 270 15.35 2.42 17.83
C PRO A 270 14.49 3.39 18.64
N PRO A 271 14.75 3.56 19.94
CA PRO A 271 14.01 4.52 20.75
C PRO A 271 14.10 5.91 20.13
N LYS A 272 13.08 6.76 20.33
CA LYS A 272 13.00 8.11 19.76
C LYS A 272 14.28 8.94 19.98
N SER A 273 14.97 8.74 21.07
CA SER A 273 16.27 9.38 21.36
C SER A 273 17.37 9.07 20.33
N LYS A 274 17.22 8.01 19.54
CA LYS A 274 18.13 7.65 18.44
C LYS A 274 17.65 8.09 17.06
N TRP A 275 16.50 8.77 16.98
CA TRP A 275 15.96 9.27 15.72
C TRP A 275 16.59 10.63 15.41
N ILE A 276 16.96 10.81 14.17
CA ILE A 276 17.48 12.08 13.67
C ILE A 276 16.29 12.87 13.08
N GLU A 277 16.00 14.02 13.68
CA GLU A 277 14.96 14.90 13.17
C GLU A 277 15.36 15.48 11.81
N VAL A 278 14.41 15.53 10.88
CA VAL A 278 14.63 16.19 9.58
C VAL A 278 14.50 17.69 9.77
N LYS A 279 15.63 18.40 9.68
CA LYS A 279 15.65 19.87 9.70
C LYS A 279 15.43 20.37 8.28
N LEU A 280 14.20 20.81 8.02
CA LEU A 280 13.88 21.59 6.81
C LEU A 280 14.24 23.05 7.09
N LYS A 281 14.95 23.70 6.16
CA LYS A 281 15.19 25.14 6.18
C LYS A 281 13.94 25.85 5.68
#